data_f7bfa0ae3da4142a0bbd8b2ae9d04c77
#
_entry.id   f7bfa0ae3da4142a0bbd8b2ae9d04c77
#
_cell.length_a   1.000
_cell.length_b   1.000
_cell.length_c   1.000
_cell.angle_alpha   90.00
_cell.angle_beta   90.00
_cell.angle_gamma   90.00
#
_symmetry.space_group_name_H-M   'P 1'
#
loop_
_entity.id
_entity.type
_entity.pdbx_description
1 polymer ?
#
loop_
_entity_poly.entity_id
_entity_poly.type
_entity_poly.pdbx_seq_one_letter_code
_entity_poly.pdbx_strand_id
1 'polypeptide(L)'
;MPQKIVVLNPKGGSGKTTIATNLAAYFASRGLKPALMDMDAQGSSSRWLSKRPRDLAPVHGIAGYERNLRVTRSFAMRVPTDCERLIVDTPAAFAPQDLPDLTRDAAAIIVPVLPSDIDIHAATKCIGDLLLIAKVKREQRRLAVVANRVKRHTIMYRSLMRFLESLDIPVVTTLRDSQNYVRASEAGTGLFDMKPRLVREDTDQWQPLVGWIAHRSAMASQSPIIQASAVGSRAHDLIPTFDLDTALPAVAVG
;
A
#
# COMPACT_ATOMS: atom_id res chain seq x y z
N MET A 1 3.30 8.98 13.28
CA MET A 1 2.80 8.95 11.87
C MET A 1 1.85 7.78 11.72
N PRO A 2 0.78 7.89 10.89
CA PRO A 2 -0.14 6.79 10.66
C PRO A 2 0.57 5.60 10.00
N GLN A 3 0.11 4.40 10.28
CA GLN A 3 0.54 3.23 9.53
C GLN A 3 -0.03 3.28 8.11
N LYS A 4 0.84 3.43 7.11
CA LYS A 4 0.45 3.47 5.70
C LYS A 4 0.33 2.06 5.14
N ILE A 5 -0.83 1.76 4.57
CA ILE A 5 -1.17 0.49 3.92
C ILE A 5 -1.52 0.80 2.46
N VAL A 6 -0.77 0.25 1.53
CA VAL A 6 -0.96 0.50 0.09
C VAL A 6 -1.56 -0.73 -0.56
N VAL A 7 -2.69 -0.57 -1.24
CA VAL A 7 -3.31 -1.62 -2.05
C VAL A 7 -3.07 -1.30 -3.50
N LEU A 8 -2.27 -2.11 -4.18
CA LEU A 8 -1.86 -1.84 -5.56
C LEU A 8 -1.87 -3.09 -6.44
N ASN A 9 -2.26 -2.89 -7.68
CA ASN A 9 -2.10 -3.83 -8.80
C ASN A 9 -2.37 -3.02 -10.08
N PRO A 10 -1.51 -3.08 -11.12
CA PRO A 10 -1.71 -2.33 -12.36
C PRO A 10 -2.93 -2.80 -13.16
N LYS A 11 -3.49 -3.96 -12.82
CA LYS A 11 -4.66 -4.52 -13.50
C LYS A 11 -5.96 -3.93 -12.95
N GLY A 12 -6.83 -3.44 -13.84
CA GLY A 12 -8.21 -3.07 -13.51
C GLY A 12 -9.03 -4.30 -13.07
N GLY A 13 -9.96 -4.12 -12.14
CA GLY A 13 -10.85 -5.18 -11.67
C GLY A 13 -10.21 -6.18 -10.67
N SER A 14 -8.94 -6.04 -10.30
CA SER A 14 -8.26 -6.94 -9.35
C SER A 14 -8.83 -6.89 -7.92
N GLY A 15 -9.66 -5.90 -7.60
CA GLY A 15 -10.31 -5.74 -6.31
C GLY A 15 -9.59 -4.81 -5.32
N LYS A 16 -8.70 -3.93 -5.80
CA LYS A 16 -8.00 -2.91 -4.97
C LYS A 16 -8.97 -2.14 -4.10
N THR A 17 -9.93 -1.47 -4.72
CA THR A 17 -10.94 -0.65 -4.02
C THR A 17 -11.74 -1.47 -3.01
N THR A 18 -12.14 -2.70 -3.37
CA THR A 18 -12.85 -3.60 -2.44
C THR A 18 -12.02 -3.89 -1.21
N ILE A 19 -10.72 -4.17 -1.37
CA ILE A 19 -9.83 -4.41 -0.24
C ILE A 19 -9.62 -3.13 0.56
N ALA A 20 -9.35 -2.00 -0.09
CA ALA A 20 -9.10 -0.73 0.58
C ALA A 20 -10.30 -0.27 1.42
N THR A 21 -11.52 -0.31 0.88
CA THR A 21 -12.75 0.09 1.58
C THR A 21 -13.09 -0.84 2.75
N ASN A 22 -12.90 -2.17 2.57
CA ASN A 22 -13.11 -3.13 3.66
C ASN A 22 -12.07 -3.02 4.77
N LEU A 23 -10.79 -2.70 4.47
CA LEU A 23 -9.79 -2.39 5.49
C LEU A 23 -10.17 -1.12 6.26
N ALA A 24 -10.60 -0.07 5.56
CA ALA A 24 -11.04 1.18 6.19
C ALA A 24 -12.23 0.93 7.14
N ALA A 25 -13.25 0.20 6.68
CA ALA A 25 -14.39 -0.20 7.50
C ALA A 25 -13.98 -1.07 8.70
N TYR A 26 -13.06 -2.03 8.49
CA TYR A 26 -12.53 -2.86 9.56
C TYR A 26 -11.86 -2.02 10.66
N PHE A 27 -10.94 -1.15 10.30
CA PHE A 27 -10.24 -0.34 11.31
C PHE A 27 -11.18 0.61 12.03
N ALA A 28 -12.12 1.23 11.30
CA ALA A 28 -13.16 2.07 11.91
C ALA A 28 -14.02 1.28 12.92
N SER A 29 -14.48 0.07 12.56
CA SER A 29 -15.28 -0.79 13.45
C SER A 29 -14.51 -1.25 14.71
N ARG A 30 -13.18 -1.16 14.70
CA ARG A 30 -12.30 -1.43 15.86
C ARG A 30 -11.97 -0.18 16.68
N GLY A 31 -12.62 0.95 16.40
CA GLY A 31 -12.41 2.20 17.13
C GLY A 31 -11.14 2.96 16.74
N LEU A 32 -10.45 2.52 15.68
CA LEU A 32 -9.31 3.26 15.14
C LEU A 32 -9.79 4.40 14.23
N LYS A 33 -8.91 5.36 13.97
CA LYS A 33 -9.17 6.50 13.09
C LYS A 33 -8.51 6.30 11.71
N PRO A 34 -9.18 5.59 10.78
CA PRO A 34 -8.64 5.38 9.45
C PRO A 34 -8.87 6.57 8.53
N ALA A 35 -7.90 6.82 7.64
CA ALA A 35 -8.07 7.63 6.45
C ALA A 35 -7.97 6.74 5.20
N LEU A 36 -8.88 6.96 4.24
CA LEU A 36 -8.91 6.30 2.94
C LEU A 36 -8.54 7.32 1.87
N MET A 37 -7.35 7.13 1.28
CA MET A 37 -6.83 7.97 0.21
C MET A 37 -7.11 7.31 -1.13
N ASP A 38 -7.96 7.95 -1.92
CA ASP A 38 -8.30 7.53 -3.28
C ASP A 38 -7.34 8.19 -4.27
N MET A 39 -6.49 7.40 -4.91
CA MET A 39 -5.54 7.89 -5.93
C MET A 39 -6.03 7.62 -7.36
N ASP A 40 -7.16 6.94 -7.54
CA ASP A 40 -7.73 6.62 -8.84
C ASP A 40 -8.69 7.73 -9.29
N ALA A 41 -8.45 8.28 -10.49
CA ALA A 41 -9.32 9.31 -11.08
C ALA A 41 -10.78 8.83 -11.30
N GLN A 42 -11.03 7.50 -11.27
CA GLN A 42 -12.39 6.96 -11.27
C GLN A 42 -13.15 7.27 -9.96
N GLY A 43 -12.46 7.61 -8.88
CA GLY A 43 -13.05 8.03 -7.62
C GLY A 43 -13.90 6.93 -6.94
N SER A 44 -13.54 5.65 -7.11
CA SER A 44 -14.36 4.54 -6.64
C SER A 44 -14.43 4.46 -5.12
N SER A 45 -13.31 4.67 -4.44
CA SER A 45 -13.25 4.73 -2.97
C SER A 45 -13.95 5.97 -2.42
N SER A 46 -13.79 7.12 -3.09
CA SER A 46 -14.46 8.37 -2.74
C SER A 46 -15.99 8.25 -2.87
N ARG A 47 -16.46 7.60 -3.94
CA ARG A 47 -17.88 7.32 -4.16
C ARG A 47 -18.46 6.34 -3.13
N TRP A 48 -17.70 5.32 -2.73
CA TRP A 48 -18.07 4.43 -1.63
C TRP A 48 -18.23 5.23 -0.34
N LEU A 49 -17.28 6.09 -0.03
CA LEU A 49 -17.29 6.90 1.18
C LEU A 49 -18.46 7.90 1.21
N SER A 50 -18.85 8.48 0.08
CA SER A 50 -20.01 9.38 -0.01
C SER A 50 -21.34 8.69 0.33
N LYS A 51 -21.41 7.37 0.19
CA LYS A 51 -22.58 6.56 0.53
C LYS A 51 -22.55 6.04 1.97
N ARG A 52 -21.41 6.18 2.68
CA ARG A 52 -21.24 5.59 4.01
C ARG A 52 -22.26 6.16 4.99
N PRO A 53 -23.07 5.30 5.67
CA PRO A 53 -24.03 5.71 6.67
C PRO A 53 -23.36 6.49 7.81
N ARG A 54 -24.03 7.55 8.29
CA ARG A 54 -23.50 8.45 9.32
C ARG A 54 -23.49 7.83 10.73
N ASP A 55 -24.27 6.80 10.95
CA ASP A 55 -24.34 6.02 12.19
C ASP A 55 -23.23 4.99 12.32
N LEU A 56 -22.47 4.74 11.25
CA LEU A 56 -21.29 3.90 11.29
C LEU A 56 -20.05 4.68 11.73
N ALA A 57 -19.08 3.95 12.27
CA ALA A 57 -17.78 4.52 12.64
C ALA A 57 -17.14 5.25 11.43
N PRO A 58 -16.65 6.49 11.65
CA PRO A 58 -16.22 7.36 10.56
C PRO A 58 -14.93 6.88 9.90
N VAL A 59 -14.82 7.16 8.61
CA VAL A 59 -13.60 7.01 7.80
C VAL A 59 -13.31 8.37 7.18
N HIS A 60 -12.10 8.90 7.36
CA HIS A 60 -11.70 10.15 6.73
C HIS A 60 -11.34 9.93 5.25
N GLY A 61 -11.96 10.69 4.34
CA GLY A 61 -11.71 10.61 2.91
C GLY A 61 -10.65 11.60 2.44
N ILE A 62 -9.76 11.16 1.56
CA ILE A 62 -8.76 12.00 0.89
C ILE A 62 -8.82 11.71 -0.61
N ALA A 63 -9.27 12.69 -1.42
CA ALA A 63 -9.32 12.57 -2.88
C ALA A 63 -7.95 12.94 -3.47
N GLY A 64 -7.02 11.99 -3.45
CA GLY A 64 -5.64 12.19 -3.92
C GLY A 64 -5.50 12.36 -5.43
N TYR A 65 -6.53 12.02 -6.21
CA TYR A 65 -6.60 12.21 -7.66
C TYR A 65 -7.04 13.61 -8.07
N GLU A 66 -7.70 14.38 -7.20
CA GLU A 66 -8.22 15.69 -7.53
C GLU A 66 -7.08 16.71 -7.72
N ARG A 67 -7.10 17.38 -8.89
CA ARG A 67 -6.25 18.54 -9.16
C ARG A 67 -7.05 19.81 -8.85
N ASN A 68 -6.98 20.25 -7.63
CA ASN A 68 -7.58 21.53 -7.26
C ASN A 68 -6.58 22.66 -7.55
N LEU A 69 -6.88 23.53 -8.53
CA LEU A 69 -6.03 24.66 -8.92
C LEU A 69 -5.85 25.71 -7.81
N ARG A 70 -6.70 25.68 -6.77
CA ARG A 70 -6.68 26.63 -5.66
C ARG A 70 -5.89 26.14 -4.44
N VAL A 71 -5.45 24.87 -4.45
CA VAL A 71 -4.77 24.25 -3.30
C VAL A 71 -3.56 23.47 -3.80
N THR A 72 -2.45 23.54 -3.08
CA THR A 72 -1.28 22.71 -3.41
C THR A 72 -1.61 21.23 -3.23
N ARG A 73 -1.00 20.36 -4.04
CA ARG A 73 -1.17 18.89 -3.92
C ARG A 73 -0.87 18.40 -2.52
N SER A 74 0.17 18.93 -1.87
CA SER A 74 0.54 18.59 -0.50
C SER A 74 -0.56 18.94 0.52
N PHE A 75 -1.31 20.02 0.30
CA PHE A 75 -2.43 20.38 1.16
C PHE A 75 -3.65 19.48 0.90
N ALA A 76 -3.97 19.23 -0.38
CA ALA A 76 -5.09 18.34 -0.76
C ALA A 76 -4.91 16.91 -0.25
N MET A 77 -3.65 16.44 -0.15
CA MET A 77 -3.30 15.10 0.36
C MET A 77 -2.98 15.07 1.86
N ARG A 78 -3.36 16.11 2.60
CA ARG A 78 -3.04 16.19 4.04
C ARG A 78 -3.80 15.13 4.82
N VAL A 79 -3.05 14.27 5.50
CA VAL A 79 -3.59 13.27 6.40
C VAL A 79 -3.89 13.92 7.76
N PRO A 80 -5.05 13.66 8.39
CA PRO A 80 -5.34 14.15 9.73
C PRO A 80 -4.25 13.77 10.75
N THR A 81 -3.97 14.64 11.69
CA THR A 81 -2.92 14.44 12.69
C THR A 81 -3.21 13.29 13.65
N ASP A 82 -4.48 12.99 13.86
CA ASP A 82 -4.97 11.90 14.69
C ASP A 82 -5.24 10.60 13.92
N CYS A 83 -4.93 10.58 12.62
CA CYS A 83 -5.05 9.37 11.80
C CYS A 83 -4.07 8.28 12.27
N GLU A 84 -4.59 7.07 12.49
CA GLU A 84 -3.79 5.92 12.92
C GLU A 84 -3.49 4.96 11.77
N ARG A 85 -4.38 4.88 10.77
CA ARG A 85 -4.29 3.99 9.61
C ARG A 85 -4.57 4.76 8.33
N LEU A 86 -3.57 4.86 7.47
CA LEU A 86 -3.72 5.45 6.13
C LEU A 86 -3.81 4.34 5.10
N ILE A 87 -4.99 4.11 4.55
CA ILE A 87 -5.22 3.15 3.47
C ILE A 87 -5.16 3.90 2.14
N VAL A 88 -4.30 3.45 1.22
CA VAL A 88 -4.12 4.05 -0.11
C VAL A 88 -4.68 3.09 -1.15
N ASP A 89 -5.75 3.50 -1.83
CA ASP A 89 -6.31 2.83 -3.01
C ASP A 89 -5.65 3.42 -4.26
N THR A 90 -4.83 2.62 -4.94
CA THR A 90 -4.05 3.09 -6.09
C THR A 90 -4.83 2.95 -7.40
N PRO A 91 -4.53 3.78 -8.42
CA PRO A 91 -5.13 3.64 -9.75
C PRO A 91 -4.79 2.28 -10.37
N ALA A 92 -5.59 1.86 -11.35
CA ALA A 92 -5.29 0.66 -12.12
C ALA A 92 -4.11 0.87 -13.07
N ALA A 93 -3.98 2.07 -13.63
CA ALA A 93 -2.87 2.40 -14.51
C ALA A 93 -1.89 3.34 -13.80
N PHE A 94 -0.73 2.83 -13.46
CA PHE A 94 0.43 3.60 -12.99
C PHE A 94 1.67 3.13 -13.75
N ALA A 95 2.62 4.03 -13.94
CA ALA A 95 3.89 3.66 -14.55
C ALA A 95 4.83 3.02 -13.49
N PRO A 96 5.70 2.08 -13.87
CA PRO A 96 6.63 1.46 -12.91
C PRO A 96 7.48 2.47 -12.12
N GLN A 97 7.82 3.61 -12.71
CA GLN A 97 8.56 4.70 -12.06
C GLN A 97 7.78 5.39 -10.93
N ASP A 98 6.45 5.24 -10.86
CA ASP A 98 5.62 5.81 -9.80
C ASP A 98 5.65 4.95 -8.52
N LEU A 99 6.06 3.68 -8.63
CA LEU A 99 6.07 2.72 -7.53
C LEU A 99 6.89 3.17 -6.32
N PRO A 100 8.08 3.77 -6.46
CA PRO A 100 8.84 4.27 -5.32
C PRO A 100 8.03 5.28 -4.48
N ASP A 101 7.33 6.21 -5.12
CA ASP A 101 6.52 7.22 -4.43
C ASP A 101 5.24 6.63 -3.82
N LEU A 102 4.56 5.74 -4.55
CA LEU A 102 3.37 5.06 -4.05
C LEU A 102 3.68 4.22 -2.80
N THR A 103 4.84 3.55 -2.78
CA THR A 103 5.21 2.62 -1.70
C THR A 103 6.14 3.23 -0.65
N ARG A 104 6.51 4.51 -0.79
CA ARG A 104 7.32 5.23 0.21
C ARG A 104 6.63 5.17 1.57
N ASP A 105 7.40 4.78 2.59
CA ASP A 105 6.95 4.68 3.99
C ASP A 105 5.75 3.74 4.21
N ALA A 106 5.44 2.87 3.24
CA ALA A 106 4.39 1.89 3.43
C ALA A 106 4.85 0.81 4.43
N ALA A 107 4.07 0.65 5.49
CA ALA A 107 4.26 -0.45 6.45
C ALA A 107 3.74 -1.78 5.89
N ALA A 108 2.74 -1.73 5.00
CA ALA A 108 2.18 -2.88 4.31
C ALA A 108 1.86 -2.54 2.85
N ILE A 109 2.20 -3.44 1.94
CA ILE A 109 1.88 -3.38 0.52
C ILE A 109 1.10 -4.63 0.18
N ILE A 110 -0.13 -4.48 -0.30
CA ILE A 110 -1.05 -5.58 -0.58
C ILE A 110 -1.30 -5.63 -2.07
N VAL A 111 -1.02 -6.77 -2.69
CA VAL A 111 -1.25 -7.02 -4.11
C VAL A 111 -2.40 -8.04 -4.26
N PRO A 112 -3.63 -7.60 -4.58
CA PRO A 112 -4.72 -8.52 -4.90
C PRO A 112 -4.51 -9.15 -6.27
N VAL A 113 -4.66 -10.48 -6.36
CA VAL A 113 -4.48 -11.24 -7.59
C VAL A 113 -5.69 -12.14 -7.83
N LEU A 114 -6.26 -12.05 -9.02
CA LEU A 114 -7.36 -12.94 -9.44
C LEU A 114 -6.82 -14.27 -9.98
N PRO A 115 -7.58 -15.37 -9.88
CA PRO A 115 -7.17 -16.68 -10.37
C PRO A 115 -7.43 -16.77 -11.90
N SER A 116 -6.72 -15.97 -12.69
CA SER A 116 -6.69 -16.04 -14.14
C SER A 116 -5.24 -15.90 -14.62
N ASP A 117 -4.90 -16.49 -15.76
CA ASP A 117 -3.56 -16.46 -16.33
C ASP A 117 -3.08 -15.02 -16.57
N ILE A 118 -3.94 -14.18 -17.12
CA ILE A 118 -3.64 -12.76 -17.40
C ILE A 118 -3.37 -12.00 -16.10
N ASP A 119 -4.14 -12.26 -15.04
CA ASP A 119 -3.97 -11.57 -13.74
C ASP A 119 -2.70 -12.04 -13.03
N ILE A 120 -2.38 -13.34 -13.13
CA ILE A 120 -1.14 -13.93 -12.61
C ILE A 120 0.06 -13.28 -13.28
N HIS A 121 0.04 -13.17 -14.63
CA HIS A 121 1.12 -12.55 -15.38
C HIS A 121 1.30 -11.06 -15.03
N ALA A 122 0.21 -10.30 -14.93
CA ALA A 122 0.24 -8.91 -14.53
C ALA A 122 0.79 -8.72 -13.10
N ALA A 123 0.40 -9.60 -12.17
CA ALA A 123 0.90 -9.59 -10.80
C ALA A 123 2.40 -9.93 -10.73
N THR A 124 2.88 -10.89 -11.53
CA THR A 124 4.31 -11.22 -11.65
C THR A 124 5.13 -10.00 -11.99
N LYS A 125 4.72 -9.30 -13.06
CA LYS A 125 5.40 -8.09 -13.51
C LYS A 125 5.38 -7.03 -12.40
N CYS A 126 4.22 -6.77 -11.81
CA CYS A 126 4.07 -5.79 -10.74
C CYS A 126 4.97 -6.10 -9.53
N ILE A 127 5.03 -7.36 -9.10
CA ILE A 127 5.89 -7.80 -8.00
C ILE A 127 7.37 -7.63 -8.38
N GLY A 128 7.74 -7.99 -9.61
CA GLY A 128 9.09 -7.75 -10.13
C GLY A 128 9.47 -6.26 -10.07
N ASP A 129 8.58 -5.39 -10.53
CA ASP A 129 8.79 -3.93 -10.50
C ASP A 129 8.88 -3.39 -9.06
N LEU A 130 8.08 -3.92 -8.12
CA LEU A 130 8.18 -3.57 -6.70
C LEU A 130 9.53 -3.93 -6.10
N LEU A 131 10.09 -5.07 -6.45
CA LEU A 131 11.38 -5.52 -5.94
C LEU A 131 12.55 -4.78 -6.59
N LEU A 132 12.51 -4.58 -7.92
CA LEU A 132 13.61 -4.05 -8.70
C LEU A 132 13.62 -2.52 -8.77
N ILE A 133 12.46 -1.90 -8.97
CA ILE A 133 12.32 -0.45 -9.19
C ILE A 133 12.02 0.26 -7.88
N ALA A 134 11.00 -0.18 -7.14
CA ALA A 134 10.67 0.40 -5.85
C ALA A 134 11.60 -0.07 -4.71
N LYS A 135 12.50 -1.03 -4.99
CA LYS A 135 13.49 -1.57 -4.04
C LYS A 135 12.85 -2.06 -2.73
N VAL A 136 11.65 -2.64 -2.85
CA VAL A 136 10.98 -3.27 -1.71
C VAL A 136 11.73 -4.53 -1.35
N LYS A 137 12.39 -4.52 -0.19
CA LYS A 137 13.20 -5.67 0.26
C LYS A 137 12.31 -6.78 0.79
N ARG A 138 12.57 -8.03 0.38
CA ARG A 138 11.83 -9.22 0.85
C ARG A 138 11.97 -9.43 2.35
N GLU A 139 13.16 -9.17 2.90
CA GLU A 139 13.47 -9.31 4.33
C GLU A 139 12.59 -8.40 5.20
N GLN A 140 12.15 -7.27 4.66
CA GLN A 140 11.22 -6.38 5.36
C GLN A 140 9.82 -6.99 5.51
N ARG A 141 9.50 -8.02 4.71
CA ARG A 141 8.22 -8.74 4.71
C ARG A 141 6.98 -7.82 4.69
N ARG A 142 7.11 -6.61 4.12
CA ARG A 142 6.03 -5.62 4.02
C ARG A 142 5.17 -5.77 2.76
N LEU A 143 5.55 -6.68 1.85
CA LEU A 143 4.82 -7.02 0.65
C LEU A 143 4.10 -8.35 0.85
N ALA A 144 2.81 -8.40 0.52
CA ALA A 144 2.01 -9.61 0.58
C ALA A 144 0.99 -9.67 -0.57
N VAL A 145 0.61 -10.88 -0.93
CA VAL A 145 -0.42 -11.16 -1.92
C VAL A 145 -1.72 -11.58 -1.23
N VAL A 146 -2.83 -11.13 -1.80
CA VAL A 146 -4.18 -11.59 -1.49
C VAL A 146 -4.73 -12.30 -2.72
N ALA A 147 -4.96 -13.62 -2.64
CA ALA A 147 -5.68 -14.35 -3.67
C ALA A 147 -7.17 -13.95 -3.60
N ASN A 148 -7.63 -13.18 -4.58
CA ASN A 148 -8.93 -12.52 -4.53
C ASN A 148 -9.95 -13.16 -5.48
N ARG A 149 -11.24 -13.11 -5.11
CA ARG A 149 -12.38 -13.67 -5.88
C ARG A 149 -12.16 -15.12 -6.28
N VAL A 150 -11.69 -15.92 -5.34
CA VAL A 150 -11.30 -17.31 -5.58
C VAL A 150 -12.49 -18.24 -5.52
N LYS A 151 -12.51 -19.19 -6.46
CA LYS A 151 -13.32 -20.42 -6.40
C LYS A 151 -12.37 -21.59 -6.15
N ARG A 152 -12.30 -22.06 -4.90
CA ARG A 152 -11.25 -22.98 -4.40
C ARG A 152 -11.09 -24.29 -5.18
N HIS A 153 -12.14 -24.79 -5.83
CA HIS A 153 -12.11 -26.07 -6.53
C HIS A 153 -11.76 -25.97 -8.02
N THR A 154 -11.22 -24.84 -8.47
CA THR A 154 -10.87 -24.62 -9.87
C THR A 154 -9.40 -24.93 -10.17
N ILE A 155 -9.10 -25.32 -11.41
CA ILE A 155 -7.73 -25.50 -11.92
C ILE A 155 -6.96 -24.19 -11.81
N MET A 156 -7.62 -23.07 -12.12
CA MET A 156 -7.02 -21.74 -12.07
C MET A 156 -6.56 -21.35 -10.66
N TYR A 157 -7.32 -21.71 -9.63
CA TYR A 157 -6.88 -21.50 -8.25
C TYR A 157 -5.61 -22.28 -7.93
N ARG A 158 -5.54 -23.55 -8.33
CA ARG A 158 -4.32 -24.36 -8.13
C ARG A 158 -3.11 -23.82 -8.87
N SER A 159 -3.31 -23.30 -10.08
CA SER A 159 -2.25 -22.64 -10.86
C SER A 159 -1.78 -21.36 -10.17
N LEU A 160 -2.71 -20.52 -9.68
CA LEU A 160 -2.39 -19.33 -8.91
C LEU A 160 -1.57 -19.68 -7.67
N MET A 161 -1.98 -20.66 -6.86
CA MET A 161 -1.26 -21.01 -5.63
C MET A 161 0.15 -21.51 -5.91
N ARG A 162 0.34 -22.41 -6.89
CA ARG A 162 1.68 -22.87 -7.31
C ARG A 162 2.59 -21.71 -7.75
N PHE A 163 2.03 -20.78 -8.51
CA PHE A 163 2.75 -19.60 -8.94
C PHE A 163 3.17 -18.73 -7.74
N LEU A 164 2.24 -18.43 -6.85
CA LEU A 164 2.52 -17.58 -5.67
C LEU A 164 3.54 -18.20 -4.72
N GLU A 165 3.53 -19.51 -4.54
CA GLU A 165 4.53 -20.27 -3.78
C GLU A 165 5.94 -20.09 -4.36
N SER A 166 6.07 -19.97 -5.70
CA SER A 166 7.37 -19.79 -6.37
C SER A 166 7.99 -18.39 -6.17
N LEU A 167 7.20 -17.39 -5.72
CA LEU A 167 7.67 -16.01 -5.61
C LEU A 167 8.39 -15.69 -4.29
N ASP A 168 8.35 -16.59 -3.30
CA ASP A 168 8.84 -16.32 -1.94
C ASP A 168 8.23 -15.03 -1.34
N ILE A 169 6.95 -14.79 -1.65
CA ILE A 169 6.16 -13.68 -1.12
C ILE A 169 4.92 -14.27 -0.43
N PRO A 170 4.62 -13.87 0.81
CA PRO A 170 3.52 -14.46 1.55
C PRO A 170 2.18 -14.21 0.88
N VAL A 171 1.42 -15.29 0.67
CA VAL A 171 -0.02 -15.24 0.38
C VAL A 171 -0.73 -15.19 1.73
N VAL A 172 -1.11 -14.00 2.14
CA VAL A 172 -1.63 -13.79 3.50
C VAL A 172 -3.06 -14.24 3.67
N THR A 173 -3.84 -14.26 2.60
CA THR A 173 -5.21 -14.78 2.64
C THR A 173 -5.75 -15.10 1.25
N THR A 174 -6.84 -15.86 1.25
CA THR A 174 -7.65 -16.18 0.08
C THR A 174 -9.08 -15.71 0.32
N LEU A 175 -9.55 -14.75 -0.46
CA LEU A 175 -10.89 -14.21 -0.41
C LEU A 175 -11.76 -14.83 -1.50
N ARG A 176 -12.91 -15.35 -1.13
CA ARG A 176 -13.86 -15.96 -2.08
C ARG A 176 -14.59 -14.90 -2.91
N ASP A 177 -15.16 -15.32 -4.03
CA ASP A 177 -16.10 -14.52 -4.79
C ASP A 177 -17.47 -14.55 -4.09
N SER A 178 -17.84 -13.43 -3.45
CA SER A 178 -19.05 -13.32 -2.64
C SER A 178 -19.86 -12.08 -3.01
N GLN A 179 -21.18 -12.26 -3.12
CA GLN A 179 -22.13 -11.16 -3.33
C GLN A 179 -22.17 -10.16 -2.16
N ASN A 180 -21.67 -10.55 -0.99
CA ASN A 180 -21.61 -9.65 0.17
C ASN A 180 -20.69 -8.44 -0.08
N TYR A 181 -19.62 -8.60 -0.87
CA TYR A 181 -18.78 -7.48 -1.28
C TYR A 181 -19.54 -6.48 -2.16
N VAL A 182 -20.38 -6.97 -3.07
CA VAL A 182 -21.21 -6.11 -3.93
C VAL A 182 -22.20 -5.33 -3.08
N ARG A 183 -22.96 -6.02 -2.23
CA ARG A 183 -23.95 -5.40 -1.33
C ARG A 183 -23.32 -4.36 -0.40
N ALA A 184 -22.16 -4.70 0.19
CA ALA A 184 -21.41 -3.78 1.03
C ALA A 184 -21.01 -2.52 0.24
N SER A 185 -20.45 -2.69 -0.96
CA SER A 185 -20.01 -1.57 -1.80
C SER A 185 -21.18 -0.66 -2.23
N GLU A 186 -22.33 -1.23 -2.56
CA GLU A 186 -23.53 -0.47 -2.94
C GLU A 186 -24.08 0.37 -1.79
N ALA A 187 -23.99 -0.16 -0.56
CA ALA A 187 -24.47 0.50 0.65
C ALA A 187 -23.42 1.45 1.30
N GLY A 188 -22.22 1.59 0.76
CA GLY A 188 -21.15 2.37 1.40
C GLY A 188 -20.64 1.76 2.71
N THR A 189 -20.82 0.45 2.89
CA THR A 189 -20.39 -0.31 4.07
C THR A 189 -19.26 -1.27 3.73
N GLY A 190 -18.57 -1.78 4.75
CA GLY A 190 -17.71 -2.95 4.63
C GLY A 190 -18.36 -4.20 5.21
N LEU A 191 -17.74 -5.37 5.02
CA LEU A 191 -18.23 -6.63 5.60
C LEU A 191 -18.36 -6.55 7.12
N PHE A 192 -17.48 -5.80 7.77
CA PHE A 192 -17.44 -5.66 9.24
C PHE A 192 -18.52 -4.72 9.80
N ASP A 193 -19.21 -3.98 8.93
CA ASP A 193 -20.39 -3.18 9.27
C ASP A 193 -21.69 -3.99 9.12
N MET A 194 -21.63 -5.16 8.47
CA MET A 194 -22.80 -6.00 8.19
C MET A 194 -23.13 -6.94 9.37
N LYS A 195 -24.34 -7.47 9.38
CA LYS A 195 -24.76 -8.46 10.41
C LYS A 195 -23.85 -9.71 10.33
N PRO A 196 -23.18 -10.11 11.42
CA PRO A 196 -22.17 -11.19 11.42
C PRO A 196 -22.69 -12.51 10.81
N ARG A 197 -23.94 -12.87 11.06
CA ARG A 197 -24.56 -14.09 10.52
C ARG A 197 -24.57 -14.18 9.01
N LEU A 198 -24.52 -13.04 8.30
CA LEU A 198 -24.56 -12.96 6.83
C LEU A 198 -23.17 -13.05 6.20
N VAL A 199 -22.14 -12.63 6.94
CA VAL A 199 -20.80 -12.41 6.40
C VAL A 199 -19.70 -13.19 7.14
N ARG A 200 -20.07 -14.08 8.07
CA ARG A 200 -19.12 -14.80 8.92
C ARG A 200 -18.02 -15.49 8.09
N GLU A 201 -18.38 -16.26 7.08
CA GLU A 201 -17.41 -16.94 6.23
C GLU A 201 -16.49 -15.96 5.50
N ASP A 202 -17.04 -14.83 5.05
CA ASP A 202 -16.24 -13.79 4.39
C ASP A 202 -15.28 -13.10 5.40
N THR A 203 -15.78 -12.72 6.58
CA THR A 203 -14.96 -12.06 7.62
C THR A 203 -13.89 -12.97 8.21
N ASP A 204 -14.15 -14.27 8.32
CA ASP A 204 -13.17 -15.26 8.78
C ASP A 204 -11.96 -15.32 7.82
N GLN A 205 -12.19 -15.15 6.51
CA GLN A 205 -11.11 -15.09 5.53
C GLN A 205 -10.25 -13.81 5.63
N TRP A 206 -10.73 -12.77 6.28
CA TRP A 206 -9.97 -11.53 6.50
C TRP A 206 -9.02 -11.61 7.70
N GLN A 207 -9.27 -12.53 8.64
CA GLN A 207 -8.47 -12.61 9.87
C GLN A 207 -6.96 -12.75 9.63
N PRO A 208 -6.48 -13.58 8.69
CA PRO A 208 -5.05 -13.67 8.41
C PRO A 208 -4.46 -12.36 7.87
N LEU A 209 -5.20 -11.64 7.01
CA LEU A 209 -4.75 -10.36 6.45
C LEU A 209 -4.64 -9.28 7.53
N VAL A 210 -5.68 -9.11 8.34
CA VAL A 210 -5.67 -8.07 9.38
C VAL A 210 -4.67 -8.40 10.49
N GLY A 211 -4.48 -9.68 10.82
CA GLY A 211 -3.44 -10.15 11.72
C GLY A 211 -2.03 -9.88 11.19
N TRP A 212 -1.80 -10.11 9.90
CA TRP A 212 -0.52 -9.78 9.25
C TRP A 212 -0.24 -8.27 9.28
N ILE A 213 -1.26 -7.42 8.99
CA ILE A 213 -1.12 -5.96 9.08
C ILE A 213 -0.81 -5.52 10.52
N ALA A 214 -1.50 -6.07 11.52
CA ALA A 214 -1.27 -5.75 12.93
C ALA A 214 0.16 -6.09 13.37
N HIS A 215 0.69 -7.24 12.94
CA HIS A 215 2.08 -7.62 13.22
C HIS A 215 3.08 -6.64 12.60
N ARG A 216 2.83 -6.12 11.40
CA ARG A 216 3.64 -5.08 10.77
C ARG A 216 3.64 -3.78 11.57
N SER A 217 2.50 -3.42 12.16
CA SER A 217 2.40 -2.24 13.05
C SER A 217 3.33 -2.35 14.25
N ALA A 218 3.30 -3.49 14.92
CA ALA A 218 4.12 -3.73 16.11
C ALA A 218 5.62 -3.65 15.81
N MET A 219 6.05 -4.20 14.68
CA MET A 219 7.47 -4.15 14.26
C MET A 219 7.92 -2.74 13.87
N ALA A 220 7.07 -1.96 13.19
CA ALA A 220 7.39 -0.59 12.83
C ALA A 220 7.54 0.32 14.06
N SER A 221 6.79 0.06 15.13
CA SER A 221 6.87 0.79 16.40
C SER A 221 8.10 0.42 17.24
N GLN A 222 8.74 -0.72 16.97
CA GLN A 222 9.94 -1.22 17.67
C GLN A 222 11.25 -0.86 16.97
N SER A 223 11.22 -0.31 15.76
CA SER A 223 12.45 0.18 15.09
C SER A 223 13.01 1.36 15.89
N PRO A 224 14.26 1.29 16.40
CA PRO A 224 14.83 2.40 17.15
C PRO A 224 14.88 3.63 16.24
N ILE A 225 14.32 4.73 16.73
CA ILE A 225 14.57 6.06 16.20
C ILE A 225 16.08 6.25 16.36
N ILE A 226 16.84 6.20 15.27
CA ILE A 226 18.19 6.72 15.26
C ILE A 226 18.00 8.22 15.51
N GLN A 227 18.07 8.60 16.78
CA GLN A 227 18.25 9.99 17.18
C GLN A 227 19.53 10.43 16.47
N ALA A 228 19.40 11.31 15.50
CA ALA A 228 20.49 12.13 15.04
C ALA A 228 20.89 13.00 16.25
N SER A 229 21.71 12.42 17.11
CA SER A 229 22.38 13.16 18.16
C SER A 229 23.20 14.23 17.47
N ALA A 230 22.90 15.46 17.81
CA ALA A 230 23.62 16.65 17.47
C ALA A 230 25.14 16.40 17.62
N VAL A 231 25.84 16.29 16.50
CA VAL A 231 27.28 16.52 16.48
C VAL A 231 27.43 18.02 16.53
N GLY A 232 27.54 18.48 17.76
CA GLY A 232 27.92 19.85 18.06
C GLY A 232 29.32 20.14 17.53
N SER A 233 29.41 21.26 16.85
CA SER A 233 30.51 22.24 16.91
C SER A 233 31.89 21.70 17.35
N ARG A 234 32.77 21.45 16.36
CA ARG A 234 34.22 21.70 16.38
C ARG A 234 34.82 21.16 15.08
N ALA A 235 34.90 22.01 14.08
CA ALA A 235 35.79 21.85 12.93
C ALA A 235 36.11 23.24 12.35
N HIS A 236 36.74 24.08 13.18
CA HIS A 236 37.70 25.05 12.72
C HIS A 236 39.06 24.45 13.08
N ASP A 237 39.88 24.31 12.10
CA ASP A 237 41.30 23.95 12.00
C ASP A 237 41.51 22.61 11.26
N LEU A 238 41.96 22.81 10.05
CA LEU A 238 42.82 21.98 9.20
C LEU A 238 42.34 21.97 7.72
N ILE A 239 42.55 23.12 7.06
CA ILE A 239 42.66 23.16 5.60
C ILE A 239 44.16 23.15 5.29
N PRO A 240 44.75 22.14 4.68
CA PRO A 240 46.09 22.25 4.13
C PRO A 240 46.00 23.06 2.83
N THR A 241 46.71 24.18 2.81
CA THR A 241 46.99 24.95 1.58
C THR A 241 47.86 24.12 0.67
N PHE A 242 47.30 23.75 -0.48
CA PHE A 242 48.08 23.18 -1.59
C PHE A 242 48.67 24.32 -2.40
N ASP A 243 50.02 24.41 -2.39
CA ASP A 243 50.83 25.33 -3.16
C ASP A 243 50.88 24.86 -4.64
N LEU A 244 50.44 25.72 -5.57
CA LEU A 244 50.29 25.48 -7.00
C LEU A 244 51.49 25.97 -7.81
N ASP A 245 52.71 25.93 -7.25
CA ASP A 245 53.90 26.29 -7.97
C ASP A 245 55.01 25.24 -7.82
N THR A 246 54.88 24.14 -8.55
CA THR A 246 56.09 23.41 -9.01
C THR A 246 55.69 22.31 -10.02
N ALA A 247 56.37 22.38 -11.17
CA ALA A 247 56.62 21.32 -12.15
C ALA A 247 55.63 21.16 -13.34
N LEU A 248 55.89 21.99 -14.36
CA LEU A 248 55.73 21.56 -15.74
C LEU A 248 57.11 21.21 -16.32
N PRO A 249 57.37 20.02 -16.85
CA PRO A 249 58.48 19.78 -17.78
C PRO A 249 58.03 20.08 -19.20
N ALA A 250 58.87 20.85 -19.91
CA ALA A 250 58.78 21.14 -21.34
C ALA A 250 58.81 19.85 -22.17
N VAL A 251 57.84 19.68 -23.10
CA VAL A 251 57.93 18.71 -24.17
C VAL A 251 58.37 19.46 -25.44
N ALA A 252 59.56 19.08 -25.93
CA ALA A 252 60.15 19.53 -27.17
C ALA A 252 59.40 18.99 -28.38
N VAL A 253 59.22 19.88 -29.35
CA VAL A 253 58.77 19.58 -30.73
C VAL A 253 59.91 18.90 -31.47
N GLY A 254 59.63 17.78 -32.12
CA GLY A 254 60.41 17.09 -33.11
C GLY A 254 59.45 16.30 -34.00
#